data_162065f15229df323ef633696268fd75
#
_entry.id   162065f15229df323ef633696268fd75
#
_cell.length_a   1.000
_cell.length_b   1.000
_cell.length_c   1.000
_cell.angle_alpha   90.00
_cell.angle_beta   90.00
_cell.angle_gamma   90.00
#
_symmetry.space_group_name_H-M   'P 1'
#
loop_
_entity.id
_entity.type
_entity.pdbx_description
1 polymer ?
#
loop_
_entity_poly.entity_id
_entity_poly.type
_entity_poly.pdbx_seq_one_letter_code
_entity_poly.pdbx_strand_id
1 'polypeptide(L)'
;RPDAAAAEEILARHLTADLPLDPAELTAHGGDREATAASLRRVVVEALYARNEATAVLEITEAHTVSGASTRVLHLADLTSGAMLAAIVSRAKTASIKDELAGGAGGLSAARLRLAVETEARQNEEITGATTPEGWARLIGTRTSQILSVRRLGKEST
;
A
#
# COMPACT_ATOMS: atom_id res chain seq x y z
N ARG A 1 8.65 10.23 2.50
CA ARG A 1 7.69 9.27 1.95
C ARG A 1 7.06 9.83 0.70
N PRO A 2 6.79 9.00 -0.32
CA PRO A 2 6.17 9.48 -1.55
C PRO A 2 4.73 9.93 -1.27
N ASP A 3 4.31 11.01 -1.89
CA ASP A 3 2.91 11.34 -2.08
C ASP A 3 2.33 10.51 -3.24
N ALA A 4 1.05 10.68 -3.56
CA ALA A 4 0.39 9.91 -4.61
C ALA A 4 1.04 10.08 -5.99
N ALA A 5 1.49 11.29 -6.33
CA ALA A 5 2.14 11.56 -7.61
C ALA A 5 3.52 10.88 -7.69
N ALA A 6 4.34 11.04 -6.66
CA ALA A 6 5.64 10.37 -6.58
C ALA A 6 5.49 8.84 -6.53
N ALA A 7 4.44 8.31 -5.90
CA ALA A 7 4.14 6.88 -5.90
C ALA A 7 3.83 6.37 -7.31
N GLU A 8 3.07 7.12 -8.10
CA GLU A 8 2.78 6.77 -9.50
C GLU A 8 4.06 6.76 -10.35
N GLU A 9 4.96 7.72 -10.17
CA GLU A 9 6.26 7.75 -10.85
C GLU A 9 7.15 6.56 -10.46
N ILE A 10 7.16 6.18 -9.18
CA ILE A 10 7.90 4.99 -8.72
C ILE A 10 7.28 3.73 -9.33
N LEU A 11 5.96 3.61 -9.30
CA LEU A 11 5.26 2.47 -9.91
C LEU A 11 5.52 2.37 -11.41
N ALA A 12 5.66 3.49 -12.13
CA ALA A 12 5.95 3.48 -13.55
C ALA A 12 7.28 2.80 -13.91
N ARG A 13 8.22 2.72 -12.96
CA ARG A 13 9.49 1.99 -13.12
C ARG A 13 9.37 0.49 -12.89
N HIS A 14 8.36 0.05 -12.15
CA HIS A 14 8.17 -1.35 -11.77
C HIS A 14 7.03 -2.03 -12.51
N LEU A 15 5.98 -1.28 -12.86
CA LEU A 15 4.80 -1.74 -13.57
C LEU A 15 4.76 -1.07 -14.94
N THR A 16 5.52 -1.66 -15.87
CA THR A 16 5.74 -1.18 -17.24
C THR A 16 4.83 -1.91 -18.24
N ALA A 17 4.63 -1.32 -19.40
CA ALA A 17 3.75 -1.86 -20.44
C ALA A 17 4.25 -3.18 -21.10
N ASP A 18 5.54 -3.50 -20.96
CA ASP A 18 6.15 -4.73 -21.48
C ASP A 18 5.90 -5.95 -20.58
N LEU A 19 5.46 -5.75 -19.36
CA LEU A 19 5.11 -6.86 -18.45
C LEU A 19 3.90 -7.65 -18.97
N PRO A 20 3.77 -8.95 -18.60
CA PRO A 20 2.56 -9.71 -18.88
C PRO A 20 1.36 -9.04 -18.22
N LEU A 21 0.43 -8.55 -19.03
CA LEU A 21 -0.83 -7.95 -18.59
C LEU A 21 -1.97 -8.93 -18.80
N ASP A 22 -2.94 -8.93 -17.89
CA ASP A 22 -4.12 -9.78 -18.00
C ASP A 22 -4.88 -9.48 -19.30
N PRO A 23 -5.29 -10.49 -20.09
CA PRO A 23 -6.00 -10.29 -21.36
C PRO A 23 -7.31 -9.50 -21.22
N ALA A 24 -8.03 -9.67 -20.12
CA ALA A 24 -9.27 -8.92 -19.87
C ALA A 24 -8.97 -7.43 -19.61
N GLU A 25 -7.91 -7.12 -18.88
CA GLU A 25 -7.47 -5.73 -18.67
C GLU A 25 -7.05 -5.07 -19.99
N LEU A 26 -6.30 -5.80 -20.83
CA LEU A 26 -5.93 -5.32 -22.16
C LEU A 26 -7.16 -5.04 -23.03
N THR A 27 -8.12 -5.96 -23.06
CA THR A 27 -9.37 -5.80 -23.81
C THR A 27 -10.17 -4.59 -23.34
N ALA A 28 -10.23 -4.37 -22.02
CA ALA A 28 -10.92 -3.22 -21.44
C ALA A 28 -10.32 -1.85 -21.87
N HIS A 29 -9.05 -1.85 -22.30
CA HIS A 29 -8.34 -0.68 -22.79
C HIS A 29 -8.05 -0.73 -24.30
N GLY A 30 -8.85 -1.49 -25.06
CA GLY A 30 -8.73 -1.58 -26.52
C GLY A 30 -7.42 -2.19 -27.01
N GLY A 31 -6.73 -2.97 -26.19
CA GLY A 31 -5.41 -3.55 -26.50
C GLY A 31 -4.24 -2.60 -26.28
N ASP A 32 -4.48 -1.38 -25.81
CA ASP A 32 -3.42 -0.41 -25.50
C ASP A 32 -2.72 -0.80 -24.20
N ARG A 33 -1.49 -1.28 -24.33
CA ARG A 33 -0.68 -1.77 -23.22
C ARG A 33 -0.26 -0.66 -22.25
N GLU A 34 0.07 0.53 -22.75
CA GLU A 34 0.46 1.66 -21.88
C GLU A 34 -0.76 2.19 -21.13
N ALA A 35 -1.90 2.34 -21.78
CA ALA A 35 -3.15 2.72 -21.12
C ALA A 35 -3.54 1.71 -20.03
N THR A 36 -3.37 0.41 -20.30
CA THR A 36 -3.61 -0.67 -19.34
C THR A 36 -2.65 -0.56 -18.15
N ALA A 37 -1.35 -0.43 -18.40
CA ALA A 37 -0.35 -0.30 -17.33
C ALA A 37 -0.60 0.95 -16.48
N ALA A 38 -0.94 2.09 -17.10
CA ALA A 38 -1.27 3.32 -16.40
C ALA A 38 -2.53 3.15 -15.52
N SER A 39 -3.55 2.47 -16.03
CA SER A 39 -4.75 2.15 -15.24
C SER A 39 -4.41 1.28 -14.04
N LEU A 40 -3.59 0.25 -14.21
CA LEU A 40 -3.17 -0.65 -13.13
C LEU A 40 -2.32 0.07 -12.06
N ARG A 41 -1.45 1.02 -12.46
CA ARG A 41 -0.72 1.89 -11.52
C ARG A 41 -1.67 2.71 -10.66
N ARG A 42 -2.69 3.31 -11.27
CA ARG A 42 -3.73 4.07 -10.55
C ARG A 42 -4.48 3.22 -9.54
N VAL A 43 -4.81 1.97 -9.86
CA VAL A 43 -5.44 1.03 -8.92
C VAL A 43 -4.61 0.89 -7.64
N VAL A 44 -3.29 0.76 -7.76
CA VAL A 44 -2.40 0.66 -6.59
C VAL A 44 -2.38 1.97 -5.80
N VAL A 45 -2.27 3.12 -6.49
CA VAL A 45 -2.26 4.44 -5.84
C VAL A 45 -3.57 4.68 -5.11
N GLU A 46 -4.72 4.44 -5.75
CA GLU A 46 -6.03 4.59 -5.13
C GLU A 46 -6.18 3.70 -3.88
N ALA A 47 -5.74 2.43 -3.96
CA ALA A 47 -5.83 1.51 -2.84
C ALA A 47 -4.97 1.94 -1.64
N LEU A 48 -3.79 2.54 -1.88
CA LEU A 48 -2.88 2.97 -0.81
C LEU A 48 -3.21 4.36 -0.25
N TYR A 49 -3.65 5.28 -1.10
CA TYR A 49 -3.82 6.70 -0.75
C TYR A 49 -5.27 7.10 -0.45
N ALA A 50 -6.23 6.19 -0.56
CA ALA A 50 -7.57 6.41 -0.01
C ALA A 50 -7.49 6.65 1.51
N ARG A 51 -8.18 7.69 1.99
CA ARG A 51 -8.26 7.98 3.42
C ARG A 51 -9.66 7.64 3.93
N ASN A 52 -9.87 6.36 4.21
CA ASN A 52 -11.13 5.81 4.69
C ASN A 52 -10.86 4.75 5.77
N GLU A 53 -11.91 4.17 6.33
CA GLU A 53 -11.80 3.15 7.38
C GLU A 53 -10.99 1.91 6.95
N ALA A 54 -11.05 1.53 5.68
CA ALA A 54 -10.32 0.36 5.17
C ALA A 54 -8.81 0.57 5.10
N THR A 55 -8.36 1.81 5.02
CA THR A 55 -6.94 2.20 4.99
C THR A 55 -6.43 2.76 6.30
N ALA A 56 -7.30 2.93 7.29
CA ALA A 56 -6.93 3.38 8.62
C ALA A 56 -6.18 2.25 9.37
N VAL A 57 -4.93 2.52 9.76
CA VAL A 57 -4.04 1.53 10.37
C VAL A 57 -3.90 1.77 11.87
N LEU A 58 -3.67 3.00 12.26
CA LEU A 58 -3.35 3.38 13.62
C LEU A 58 -4.03 4.66 14.03
N GLU A 59 -4.36 4.73 15.31
CA GLU A 59 -4.71 5.97 16.00
C GLU A 59 -3.59 6.32 16.97
N ILE A 60 -3.07 7.55 16.85
CA ILE A 60 -1.99 8.05 17.69
C ILE A 60 -2.50 9.25 18.47
N THR A 61 -2.29 9.23 19.79
CA THR A 61 -2.51 10.39 20.64
C THR A 61 -1.17 11.02 20.98
N GLU A 62 -1.01 12.29 20.64
CA GLU A 62 0.21 13.07 20.85
C GLU A 62 -0.05 14.19 21.86
N ALA A 63 0.92 14.42 22.76
CA ALA A 63 0.90 15.55 23.68
C ALA A 63 1.44 16.81 23.01
N HIS A 64 0.76 17.93 23.22
CA HIS A 64 1.22 19.25 22.78
C HIS A 64 1.40 20.18 23.98
N THR A 65 2.51 20.90 24.02
CA THR A 65 2.87 21.80 25.14
C THR A 65 1.89 22.95 25.34
N VAL A 66 1.13 23.32 24.33
CA VAL A 66 0.23 24.50 24.36
C VAL A 66 -1.25 24.12 24.29
N SER A 67 -1.59 23.01 23.61
CA SER A 67 -2.99 22.65 23.31
C SER A 67 -3.46 21.34 23.96
N GLY A 68 -2.66 20.74 24.84
CA GLY A 68 -3.02 19.48 25.48
C GLY A 68 -2.69 18.26 24.61
N ALA A 69 -3.63 17.32 24.45
CA ALA A 69 -3.44 16.15 23.62
C ALA A 69 -4.30 16.23 22.34
N SER A 70 -3.78 15.76 21.22
CA SER A 70 -4.53 15.57 19.99
C SER A 70 -4.42 14.13 19.51
N THR A 71 -5.49 13.64 18.88
CA THR A 71 -5.52 12.31 18.28
C THR A 71 -5.58 12.42 16.77
N ARG A 72 -4.77 11.63 16.07
CA ARG A 72 -4.81 11.51 14.62
C ARG A 72 -4.78 10.06 14.17
N VAL A 73 -5.44 9.80 13.04
CA VAL A 73 -5.42 8.48 12.40
C VAL A 73 -4.33 8.47 11.32
N LEU A 74 -3.50 7.43 11.35
CA LEU A 74 -2.57 7.12 10.27
C LEU A 74 -3.21 6.12 9.31
N HIS A 75 -3.10 6.43 8.04
CA HIS A 75 -3.55 5.59 6.94
C HIS A 75 -2.37 4.89 6.25
N LEU A 76 -2.65 3.90 5.39
CA LEU A 76 -1.63 3.22 4.58
C LEU A 76 -0.74 4.20 3.82
N ALA A 77 -1.30 5.30 3.32
CA ALA A 77 -0.56 6.38 2.67
C ALA A 77 0.60 6.92 3.54
N ASP A 78 0.36 7.05 4.83
CA ASP A 78 1.34 7.60 5.79
C ASP A 78 2.48 6.59 6.09
N LEU A 79 2.30 5.32 5.73
CA LEU A 79 3.28 4.24 5.90
C LEU A 79 3.95 3.82 4.59
N THR A 80 3.39 4.21 3.44
CA THR A 80 3.89 3.82 2.12
C THR A 80 5.33 4.28 1.89
N SER A 81 6.13 3.38 1.35
CA SER A 81 7.53 3.62 0.95
C SER A 81 7.78 3.12 -0.47
N GLY A 82 8.86 3.57 -1.10
CA GLY A 82 9.26 3.06 -2.42
C GLY A 82 9.49 1.55 -2.43
N ALA A 83 10.05 0.99 -1.35
CA ALA A 83 10.24 -0.45 -1.19
C ALA A 83 8.90 -1.20 -1.15
N MET A 84 7.90 -0.67 -0.43
CA MET A 84 6.55 -1.23 -0.39
C MET A 84 5.91 -1.25 -1.78
N LEU A 85 6.02 -0.17 -2.56
CA LEU A 85 5.51 -0.10 -3.92
C LEU A 85 6.15 -1.17 -4.83
N ALA A 86 7.47 -1.33 -4.76
CA ALA A 86 8.19 -2.36 -5.49
C ALA A 86 7.77 -3.78 -5.08
N ALA A 87 7.59 -4.02 -3.77
CA ALA A 87 7.16 -5.31 -3.23
C ALA A 87 5.74 -5.68 -3.69
N ILE A 88 4.81 -4.73 -3.73
CA ILE A 88 3.44 -4.93 -4.24
C ILE A 88 3.49 -5.44 -5.69
N VAL A 89 4.24 -4.78 -6.56
CA VAL A 89 4.36 -5.19 -7.97
C VAL A 89 5.03 -6.56 -8.08
N SER A 90 6.09 -6.81 -7.33
CA SER A 90 6.80 -8.11 -7.31
C SER A 90 5.88 -9.24 -6.87
N ARG A 91 5.07 -9.02 -5.85
CA ARG A 91 4.08 -9.99 -5.34
C ARG A 91 3.01 -10.30 -6.40
N ALA A 92 2.48 -9.27 -7.06
CA ALA A 92 1.50 -9.43 -8.11
C ALA A 92 2.07 -10.21 -9.32
N LYS A 93 3.32 -9.95 -9.70
CA LYS A 93 4.06 -10.73 -10.72
C LYS A 93 4.17 -12.20 -10.33
N THR A 94 4.58 -12.48 -9.11
CA THR A 94 4.70 -13.85 -8.61
C THR A 94 3.35 -14.59 -8.62
N ALA A 95 2.29 -13.90 -8.22
CA ALA A 95 0.94 -14.46 -8.26
C ALA A 95 0.47 -14.74 -9.70
N SER A 96 0.80 -13.84 -10.64
CA SER A 96 0.53 -14.02 -12.07
C SER A 96 1.22 -15.26 -12.64
N ILE A 97 2.51 -15.43 -12.34
CA ILE A 97 3.30 -16.61 -12.79
C ILE A 97 2.71 -17.91 -12.21
N LYS A 98 2.35 -17.91 -10.92
CA LYS A 98 1.74 -19.08 -10.28
C LYS A 98 0.40 -19.47 -10.92
N ASP A 99 -0.43 -18.49 -11.26
CA ASP A 99 -1.69 -18.70 -11.94
C ASP A 99 -1.48 -19.32 -13.34
N GLU A 100 -0.55 -18.77 -14.10
CA GLU A 100 -0.19 -19.27 -15.43
C GLU A 100 0.31 -20.72 -15.37
N LEU A 101 1.18 -21.04 -14.41
CA LEU A 101 1.67 -22.42 -14.19
C LEU A 101 0.55 -23.38 -13.77
N ALA A 102 -0.51 -22.88 -13.15
CA ALA A 102 -1.70 -23.65 -12.80
C ALA A 102 -2.73 -23.75 -13.94
N GLY A 103 -2.42 -23.23 -15.13
CA GLY A 103 -3.29 -23.25 -16.31
C GLY A 103 -4.25 -22.07 -16.42
N GLY A 104 -4.07 -21.04 -15.61
CA GLY A 104 -4.81 -19.78 -15.72
C GLY A 104 -4.25 -18.86 -16.81
N ALA A 105 -4.93 -17.73 -17.04
CA ALA A 105 -4.52 -16.75 -18.06
C ALA A 105 -3.24 -16.00 -17.70
N GLY A 106 -2.86 -15.96 -16.44
CA GLY A 106 -1.73 -15.17 -15.97
C GLY A 106 -1.94 -13.67 -16.13
N GLY A 107 -0.87 -12.92 -16.14
CA GLY A 107 -0.86 -11.48 -16.35
C GLY A 107 -1.24 -10.64 -15.11
N LEU A 108 -0.82 -9.40 -15.12
CA LEU A 108 -1.13 -8.43 -14.08
C LEU A 108 -2.55 -7.90 -14.25
N SER A 109 -3.34 -7.95 -13.19
CA SER A 109 -4.71 -7.46 -13.13
C SER A 109 -4.94 -6.56 -11.93
N ALA A 110 -6.00 -5.76 -11.99
CA ALA A 110 -6.43 -4.93 -10.86
C ALA A 110 -6.70 -5.76 -9.61
N ALA A 111 -7.33 -6.92 -9.76
CA ALA A 111 -7.61 -7.83 -8.63
C ALA A 111 -6.33 -8.34 -7.96
N ARG A 112 -5.34 -8.78 -8.74
CA ARG A 112 -4.04 -9.24 -8.21
C ARG A 112 -3.28 -8.13 -7.51
N LEU A 113 -3.32 -6.93 -8.06
CA LEU A 113 -2.66 -5.76 -7.46
C LEU A 113 -3.33 -5.35 -6.15
N ARG A 114 -4.66 -5.32 -6.07
CA ARG A 114 -5.37 -5.04 -4.80
C ARG A 114 -5.04 -6.07 -3.73
N LEU A 115 -5.04 -7.36 -4.07
CA LEU A 115 -4.65 -8.43 -3.14
C LEU A 115 -3.19 -8.29 -2.70
N ALA A 116 -2.29 -7.88 -3.60
CA ALA A 116 -0.90 -7.61 -3.26
C ALA A 116 -0.76 -6.43 -2.31
N VAL A 117 -1.54 -5.35 -2.50
CA VAL A 117 -1.60 -4.20 -1.57
C VAL A 117 -2.04 -4.64 -0.18
N GLU A 118 -3.15 -5.38 -0.08
CA GLU A 118 -3.67 -5.87 1.20
C GLU A 118 -2.66 -6.77 1.92
N THR A 119 -2.02 -7.67 1.18
CA THR A 119 -1.04 -8.59 1.75
C THR A 119 0.21 -7.86 2.23
N GLU A 120 0.71 -6.90 1.45
CA GLU A 120 1.88 -6.10 1.81
C GLU A 120 1.59 -5.18 3.00
N ALA A 121 0.40 -4.58 3.04
CA ALA A 121 -0.04 -3.76 4.16
C ALA A 121 -0.06 -4.59 5.45
N ARG A 122 -0.64 -5.78 5.42
CA ARG A 122 -0.68 -6.69 6.58
C ARG A 122 0.71 -7.10 7.05
N GLN A 123 1.61 -7.45 6.13
CA GLN A 123 3.00 -7.79 6.50
C GLN A 123 3.74 -6.61 7.10
N ASN A 124 3.56 -5.42 6.59
CA ASN A 124 4.15 -4.21 7.18
C ASN A 124 3.59 -3.92 8.58
N GLU A 125 2.31 -4.19 8.84
CA GLU A 125 1.73 -4.09 10.17
C GLU A 125 2.34 -5.11 11.14
N GLU A 126 2.59 -6.35 10.70
CA GLU A 126 3.23 -7.41 11.50
C GLU A 126 4.69 -7.08 11.82
N ILE A 127 5.46 -6.62 10.82
CA ILE A 127 6.86 -6.23 10.99
C ILE A 127 6.98 -4.97 11.86
N THR A 128 6.07 -4.03 11.70
CA THR A 128 5.97 -2.83 12.52
C THR A 128 5.44 -3.14 13.93
N GLY A 129 5.30 -4.39 14.28
CA GLY A 129 4.92 -4.91 15.59
C GLY A 129 5.68 -4.33 16.79
N ALA A 130 6.33 -3.18 16.57
CA ALA A 130 6.73 -2.24 17.58
C ALA A 130 5.50 -1.85 18.39
N THR A 131 5.24 -2.63 19.42
CA THR A 131 4.26 -2.35 20.46
C THR A 131 4.69 -1.17 21.33
N THR A 132 5.84 -0.56 21.02
CA THR A 132 6.43 0.52 21.81
C THR A 132 6.24 1.88 21.13
N PRO A 133 5.93 2.94 21.89
CA PRO A 133 5.85 4.31 21.38
C PRO A 133 7.12 4.76 20.64
N GLU A 134 8.30 4.27 21.08
CA GLU A 134 9.59 4.58 20.47
C GLU A 134 9.73 4.03 19.05
N GLY A 135 9.24 2.82 18.81
CA GLY A 135 9.23 2.20 17.48
C GLY A 135 8.38 3.00 16.49
N TRP A 136 7.19 3.39 16.94
CA TRP A 136 6.29 4.21 16.14
C TRP A 136 6.78 5.64 15.91
N ALA A 137 7.34 6.29 16.95
CA ALA A 137 7.92 7.63 16.83
C ALA A 137 9.01 7.68 15.75
N ARG A 138 9.86 6.66 15.72
CA ARG A 138 10.92 6.54 14.70
C ARG A 138 10.33 6.33 13.30
N LEU A 139 9.28 5.52 13.18
CA LEU A 139 8.62 5.22 11.91
C LEU A 139 7.95 6.45 11.31
N ILE A 140 7.25 7.26 12.11
CA ILE A 140 6.52 8.44 11.66
C ILE A 140 7.34 9.73 11.67
N GLY A 141 8.57 9.68 12.20
CA GLY A 141 9.46 10.84 12.28
C GLY A 141 9.08 11.87 13.36
N THR A 142 8.33 11.44 14.38
CA THR A 142 7.92 12.27 15.53
C THR A 142 8.81 11.98 16.73
N ARG A 143 8.96 12.94 17.66
CA ARG A 143 9.70 12.74 18.91
C ARG A 143 8.93 11.81 19.84
N THR A 144 9.59 10.78 20.36
CA THR A 144 9.00 9.78 21.27
C THR A 144 8.29 10.39 22.47
N SER A 145 8.83 11.47 23.02
CA SER A 145 8.28 12.17 24.19
C SER A 145 6.91 12.82 23.96
N GLN A 146 6.44 12.87 22.72
CA GLN A 146 5.16 13.45 22.35
C GLN A 146 4.06 12.42 22.15
N ILE A 147 4.37 11.13 22.05
CA ILE A 147 3.38 10.06 21.85
C ILE A 147 2.90 9.57 23.23
N LEU A 148 1.62 9.78 23.49
CA LEU A 148 0.94 9.32 24.71
C LEU A 148 0.39 7.90 24.57
N SER A 149 -0.21 7.59 23.42
CA SER A 149 -0.76 6.26 23.14
C SER A 149 -0.79 5.96 21.64
N VAL A 150 -0.77 4.67 21.32
CA VAL A 150 -0.93 4.15 19.97
C VAL A 150 -1.94 3.02 20.02
N ARG A 151 -3.01 3.13 19.23
CA ARG A 151 -4.04 2.10 19.11
C ARG A 151 -4.12 1.61 17.67
N ARG A 152 -4.11 0.29 17.48
CA ARG A 152 -4.36 -0.31 16.16
C ARG A 152 -5.84 -0.21 15.81
N LEU A 153 -6.13 0.10 14.54
CA LEU A 153 -7.49 0.18 14.00
C LEU A 153 -7.81 -0.98 13.05
N GLY A 154 -6.86 -1.92 12.85
CA GLY A 154 -7.03 -3.06 11.96
C GLY A 154 -8.21 -3.95 12.39
N LYS A 155 -8.92 -4.53 11.41
CA LYS A 155 -9.95 -5.55 11.65
C LYS A 155 -9.31 -6.74 12.36
N GLU A 156 -9.72 -7.00 13.59
CA GLU A 156 -9.49 -8.31 14.21
C GLU A 156 -10.08 -9.37 13.28
N SER A 157 -9.22 -10.24 12.74
CA SER A 157 -9.68 -11.45 12.06
C SER A 157 -10.29 -12.35 13.14
N THR A 158 -11.61 -12.43 13.13
CA THR A 158 -12.35 -13.46 13.83
C THR A 158 -12.11 -14.79 13.14
#